data_fb84195649a0a5f310fd890dd3616532
#
_entry.id   fb84195649a0a5f310fd890dd3616532
#
_cell.length_a   1.000
_cell.length_b   1.000
_cell.length_c   1.000
_cell.angle_alpha   90.00
_cell.angle_beta   90.00
_cell.angle_gamma   90.00
#
_symmetry.space_group_name_H-M   'P 1'
#
loop_
_entity.id
_entity.type
_entity.pdbx_description
1 polymer ?
#
loop_
_entity_poly.entity_id
_entity_poly.type
_entity_poly.pdbx_seq_one_letter_code
_entity_poly.pdbx_strand_id
1 'polypeptide(L)'
;LKAWASLEYGQPHPRPLTMADASGGETMDDRASEPLPEALLIDWLRIPTDRRMGALFEAFRRGYSIEDVRDVSGGVTRWFLHRFEKMAALETEIRAAGELGMKAADIPIGEMRRWKGAGFTDLHIADALAGFPTSGFKSLPKDSDEDAVMRRRHELEIHPRFRMVDSCAAEFAAVTPYYYATYEGGSAPTGIDHVPGLENFTKQRIVVVGSGPIRIGQGIEFDYGCVHAVGAIRDLGHEAIIINNNPETVSTDFDTSDRLYFDPLTLEHSAEVLLREKAHGILLQFGGQTAINLALPLAGRLPHLEGMGLNLAMQGTTPDAVDEASDRERFEEFAKRVGLRMPNGRTASTPEEVREAVQEIGYPVLIRPSYVLGGRGMEILSNNRQLDAYMEEAYLSPERPLLVDEYLGNAMELDVDAVCDGTEVLIGAIMEHLEEAGIHSGDSTCFIPPQNISKKILAQVEDWTKKIGIQLGIKGCFNIQYAIRGETLYVLEVNPRGSRTFPFVAKATGVPLARIAARLTLGEKLAE
;
A
#
# COMPACT_ATOMS: atom_id res chain seq x y z
N LEU A 1 -3.74 -12.20 -13.74
CA LEU A 1 -3.17 -10.87 -13.44
C LEU A 1 -3.85 -10.20 -12.25
N LYS A 2 -5.19 -10.17 -12.17
CA LYS A 2 -5.89 -9.66 -10.97
C LYS A 2 -5.44 -10.34 -9.67
N ALA A 3 -5.33 -11.66 -9.68
CA ALA A 3 -4.82 -12.40 -8.53
C ALA A 3 -3.36 -12.02 -8.18
N TRP A 4 -2.53 -11.74 -9.18
CA TRP A 4 -1.18 -11.22 -8.96
C TRP A 4 -1.21 -9.88 -8.26
N ALA A 5 -1.98 -8.92 -8.78
CA ALA A 5 -2.12 -7.58 -8.19
C ALA A 5 -2.66 -7.63 -6.75
N SER A 6 -3.46 -8.67 -6.41
CA SER A 6 -4.00 -8.88 -5.07
C SER A 6 -2.99 -9.39 -4.05
N LEU A 7 -1.84 -9.94 -4.47
CA LEU A 7 -0.82 -10.47 -3.56
C LEU A 7 0.06 -9.39 -2.92
N GLU A 8 0.07 -8.20 -3.49
CA GLU A 8 0.80 -7.03 -2.95
C GLU A 8 2.30 -7.27 -2.70
N TYR A 9 2.96 -8.01 -3.61
CA TYR A 9 4.41 -8.26 -3.57
C TYR A 9 5.28 -7.03 -3.84
N GLY A 10 4.69 -5.84 -3.85
CA GLY A 10 5.38 -4.63 -4.32
C GLY A 10 5.54 -4.57 -5.84
N GLN A 11 4.99 -5.53 -6.57
CA GLN A 11 4.94 -5.57 -8.03
C GLN A 11 3.50 -5.79 -8.47
N PRO A 12 2.81 -4.77 -8.99
CA PRO A 12 1.39 -4.87 -9.33
C PRO A 12 1.11 -5.78 -10.54
N HIS A 13 2.14 -6.14 -11.27
CA HIS A 13 2.07 -7.07 -12.41
C HIS A 13 3.42 -7.80 -12.60
N PRO A 14 3.44 -8.95 -13.33
CA PRO A 14 4.69 -9.61 -13.68
C PRO A 14 5.54 -8.72 -14.59
N ARG A 15 6.82 -8.58 -14.27
CA ARG A 15 7.82 -7.91 -15.09
C ARG A 15 8.92 -8.89 -15.51
N PRO A 16 9.76 -8.57 -16.51
CA PRO A 16 10.96 -9.34 -16.80
C PRO A 16 11.84 -9.48 -15.56
N LEU A 17 12.30 -10.71 -15.31
CA LEU A 17 13.14 -11.01 -14.16
C LEU A 17 14.61 -10.69 -14.46
N THR A 18 15.29 -10.10 -13.50
CA THR A 18 16.68 -9.65 -13.58
C THR A 18 17.53 -10.25 -12.46
N MET A 19 18.82 -10.00 -12.48
CA MET A 19 19.74 -10.35 -11.39
C MET A 19 19.37 -9.69 -10.06
N ALA A 20 18.77 -8.50 -10.09
CA ALA A 20 18.27 -7.84 -8.88
C ALA A 20 17.19 -8.67 -8.17
N ASP A 21 16.37 -9.43 -8.92
CA ASP A 21 15.36 -10.32 -8.34
C ASP A 21 16.00 -11.56 -7.67
N ALA A 22 17.16 -12.00 -8.17
CA ALA A 22 17.90 -13.13 -7.61
C ALA A 22 18.52 -12.81 -6.25
N SER A 23 19.00 -11.59 -6.07
CA SER A 23 19.65 -11.12 -4.84
C SER A 23 18.69 -10.56 -3.80
N GLY A 24 17.38 -10.58 -4.05
CA GLY A 24 16.42 -9.95 -3.15
C GLY A 24 16.47 -8.43 -3.17
N GLY A 25 17.13 -7.86 -4.20
CA GLY A 25 17.36 -6.42 -4.31
C GLY A 25 18.66 -5.94 -3.63
N GLU A 26 19.52 -6.87 -3.21
CA GLU A 26 20.71 -6.60 -2.38
C GLU A 26 22.03 -6.50 -3.14
N THR A 27 22.09 -6.70 -4.46
CA THR A 27 23.37 -6.65 -5.20
C THR A 27 23.73 -5.26 -5.68
N MET A 28 24.93 -4.81 -5.31
CA MET A 28 25.64 -3.63 -5.86
C MET A 28 26.29 -3.91 -7.23
N ASP A 29 25.87 -4.95 -7.95
CA ASP A 29 26.51 -5.34 -9.20
C ASP A 29 25.94 -4.51 -10.35
N ASP A 30 26.81 -4.01 -11.24
CA ASP A 30 26.43 -3.41 -12.55
C ASP A 30 25.51 -4.36 -13.35
N ARG A 31 25.46 -5.63 -12.97
CA ARG A 31 24.61 -6.66 -13.52
C ARG A 31 23.17 -6.70 -12.98
N ALA A 32 22.80 -5.83 -12.05
CA ALA A 32 21.45 -5.84 -11.48
C ALA A 32 20.33 -5.76 -12.53
N SER A 33 20.59 -5.09 -13.65
CA SER A 33 19.69 -4.97 -14.80
C SER A 33 19.80 -6.12 -15.81
N GLU A 34 20.82 -7.00 -15.67
CA GLU A 34 20.97 -8.16 -16.56
C GLU A 34 19.79 -9.13 -16.39
N PRO A 35 19.37 -9.80 -17.47
CA PRO A 35 18.34 -10.83 -17.38
C PRO A 35 18.74 -11.94 -16.40
N LEU A 36 17.76 -12.46 -15.66
CA LEU A 36 17.96 -13.58 -14.75
C LEU A 36 18.67 -14.75 -15.47
N PRO A 37 19.79 -15.31 -14.93
CA PRO A 37 20.47 -16.45 -15.53
C PRO A 37 19.54 -17.67 -15.66
N GLU A 38 19.73 -18.41 -16.74
CA GLU A 38 18.88 -19.57 -17.05
C GLU A 38 18.89 -20.62 -15.94
N ALA A 39 20.04 -20.88 -15.34
CA ALA A 39 20.16 -21.82 -14.22
C ALA A 39 19.26 -21.44 -13.03
N LEU A 40 19.21 -20.16 -12.68
CA LEU A 40 18.34 -19.65 -11.62
C LEU A 40 16.86 -19.70 -12.02
N LEU A 41 16.54 -19.40 -13.27
CA LEU A 41 15.17 -19.53 -13.77
C LEU A 41 14.67 -20.97 -13.65
N ILE A 42 15.49 -21.93 -14.04
CA ILE A 42 15.19 -23.37 -13.91
C ILE A 42 14.97 -23.77 -12.45
N ASP A 43 15.81 -23.30 -11.54
CA ASP A 43 15.66 -23.59 -10.10
C ASP A 43 14.37 -22.96 -9.54
N TRP A 44 14.03 -21.74 -9.94
CA TRP A 44 12.77 -21.09 -9.51
C TRP A 44 11.52 -21.75 -10.09
N LEU A 45 11.62 -22.32 -11.27
CA LEU A 45 10.54 -23.15 -11.82
C LEU A 45 10.39 -24.47 -11.05
N ARG A 46 11.51 -25.10 -10.66
CA ARG A 46 11.54 -26.39 -9.97
C ARG A 46 11.05 -26.31 -8.54
N ILE A 47 11.53 -25.31 -7.78
CA ILE A 47 11.24 -25.15 -6.36
C ILE A 47 9.99 -24.29 -6.17
N PRO A 48 8.91 -24.81 -5.51
CA PRO A 48 7.66 -24.08 -5.33
C PRO A 48 7.78 -23.00 -4.25
N THR A 49 8.34 -21.87 -4.62
CA THR A 49 8.43 -20.66 -3.79
C THR A 49 7.53 -19.57 -4.38
N ASP A 50 7.45 -18.41 -3.70
CA ASP A 50 6.81 -17.19 -4.18
C ASP A 50 7.36 -16.70 -5.54
N ARG A 51 8.63 -17.02 -5.85
CA ARG A 51 9.30 -16.65 -7.11
C ARG A 51 8.78 -17.44 -8.32
N ARG A 52 8.16 -18.62 -8.11
CA ARG A 52 7.72 -19.52 -9.20
C ARG A 52 6.76 -18.85 -10.17
N MET A 53 5.83 -18.02 -9.69
CA MET A 53 4.88 -17.35 -10.58
C MET A 53 5.58 -16.41 -11.56
N GLY A 54 6.54 -15.61 -11.09
CA GLY A 54 7.38 -14.77 -11.96
C GLY A 54 8.20 -15.58 -12.94
N ALA A 55 8.79 -16.70 -12.48
CA ALA A 55 9.57 -17.61 -13.31
C ALA A 55 8.72 -18.26 -14.44
N LEU A 56 7.44 -18.57 -14.18
CA LEU A 56 6.52 -19.07 -15.22
C LEU A 56 6.31 -18.05 -16.34
N PHE A 57 6.09 -16.78 -15.99
CA PHE A 57 5.98 -15.71 -16.99
C PHE A 57 7.27 -15.54 -17.77
N GLU A 58 8.42 -15.52 -17.08
CA GLU A 58 9.72 -15.31 -17.69
C GLU A 58 10.09 -16.45 -18.64
N ALA A 59 9.79 -17.70 -18.28
CA ALA A 59 10.03 -18.84 -19.15
C ALA A 59 9.27 -18.70 -20.49
N PHE A 60 7.99 -18.32 -20.46
CA PHE A 60 7.22 -18.10 -21.69
C PHE A 60 7.71 -16.87 -22.47
N ARG A 61 8.17 -15.80 -21.83
CA ARG A 61 8.82 -14.68 -22.51
C ARG A 61 10.08 -15.11 -23.27
N ARG A 62 10.81 -16.08 -22.73
CA ARG A 62 12.03 -16.66 -23.37
C ARG A 62 11.71 -17.75 -24.39
N GLY A 63 10.42 -18.05 -24.63
CA GLY A 63 10.00 -19.00 -25.65
C GLY A 63 10.03 -20.46 -25.23
N TYR A 64 10.08 -20.77 -23.94
CA TYR A 64 9.91 -22.15 -23.46
C TYR A 64 8.53 -22.68 -23.86
N SER A 65 8.48 -23.96 -24.26
CA SER A 65 7.21 -24.61 -24.53
C SER A 65 6.47 -24.98 -23.23
N ILE A 66 5.18 -25.21 -23.34
CA ILE A 66 4.36 -25.70 -22.20
C ILE A 66 4.92 -27.00 -21.64
N GLU A 67 5.41 -27.90 -22.50
CA GLU A 67 5.96 -29.18 -22.07
C GLU A 67 7.28 -28.98 -21.31
N ASP A 68 8.19 -28.13 -21.80
CA ASP A 68 9.43 -27.79 -21.10
C ASP A 68 9.16 -27.23 -19.71
N VAL A 69 8.26 -26.25 -19.61
CA VAL A 69 7.90 -25.63 -18.32
C VAL A 69 7.24 -26.64 -17.39
N ARG A 70 6.37 -27.50 -17.92
CA ARG A 70 5.69 -28.53 -17.14
C ARG A 70 6.66 -29.55 -16.57
N ASP A 71 7.60 -30.03 -17.38
CA ASP A 71 8.58 -31.04 -16.98
C ASP A 71 9.51 -30.48 -15.90
N VAL A 72 10.00 -29.25 -16.07
CA VAL A 72 10.89 -28.59 -15.09
C VAL A 72 10.14 -28.26 -13.80
N SER A 73 8.88 -27.78 -13.88
CA SER A 73 8.10 -27.33 -12.71
C SER A 73 7.48 -28.45 -11.87
N GLY A 74 7.73 -29.73 -12.23
CA GLY A 74 7.19 -30.86 -11.48
C GLY A 74 5.68 -31.08 -11.68
N GLY A 75 5.15 -30.68 -12.84
CA GLY A 75 3.78 -31.01 -13.26
C GLY A 75 2.74 -29.95 -12.99
N VAL A 76 3.07 -28.67 -13.06
CA VAL A 76 2.05 -27.59 -13.09
C VAL A 76 1.02 -27.92 -14.18
N THR A 77 -0.25 -27.83 -13.84
CA THR A 77 -1.35 -28.21 -14.73
C THR A 77 -1.31 -27.41 -16.03
N ARG A 78 -1.41 -28.11 -17.18
CA ARG A 78 -1.40 -27.50 -18.52
C ARG A 78 -2.39 -26.35 -18.68
N TRP A 79 -3.55 -26.45 -18.06
CA TRP A 79 -4.55 -25.38 -18.12
C TRP A 79 -4.01 -24.04 -17.62
N PHE A 80 -3.27 -24.02 -16.51
CA PHE A 80 -2.64 -22.80 -16.00
C PHE A 80 -1.48 -22.36 -16.90
N LEU A 81 -0.65 -23.30 -17.37
CA LEU A 81 0.47 -22.99 -18.27
C LEU A 81 0.00 -22.32 -19.57
N HIS A 82 -1.07 -22.79 -20.18
CA HIS A 82 -1.69 -22.12 -21.35
C HIS A 82 -2.16 -20.69 -21.03
N ARG A 83 -2.61 -20.42 -19.81
CA ARG A 83 -3.00 -19.05 -19.41
C ARG A 83 -1.78 -18.15 -19.30
N PHE A 84 -0.69 -18.62 -18.68
CA PHE A 84 0.57 -17.89 -18.59
C PHE A 84 1.18 -17.63 -19.97
N GLU A 85 1.24 -18.66 -20.83
CA GLU A 85 1.71 -18.52 -22.21
C GLU A 85 0.94 -17.43 -22.97
N LYS A 86 -0.39 -17.50 -22.94
CA LYS A 86 -1.25 -16.51 -23.59
C LYS A 86 -1.02 -15.08 -23.08
N MET A 87 -0.86 -14.92 -21.78
CA MET A 87 -0.58 -13.62 -21.18
C MET A 87 0.80 -13.10 -21.57
N ALA A 88 1.84 -13.93 -21.54
CA ALA A 88 3.19 -13.57 -21.98
C ALA A 88 3.23 -13.19 -23.47
N ALA A 89 2.50 -13.91 -24.31
CA ALA A 89 2.39 -13.59 -25.74
C ALA A 89 1.74 -12.22 -25.99
N LEU A 90 0.64 -11.90 -25.28
CA LEU A 90 -0.01 -10.60 -25.37
C LEU A 90 0.89 -9.47 -24.85
N GLU A 91 1.62 -9.70 -23.76
CA GLU A 91 2.58 -8.73 -23.23
C GLU A 91 3.70 -8.45 -24.24
N THR A 92 4.22 -9.49 -24.88
CA THR A 92 5.23 -9.36 -25.94
C THR A 92 4.69 -8.52 -27.11
N GLU A 93 3.43 -8.70 -27.46
CA GLU A 93 2.76 -7.89 -28.50
C GLU A 93 2.66 -6.41 -28.09
N ILE A 94 2.27 -6.12 -26.83
CA ILE A 94 2.22 -4.74 -26.32
C ILE A 94 3.61 -4.10 -26.38
N ARG A 95 4.64 -4.81 -25.96
CA ARG A 95 6.04 -4.34 -26.02
C ARG A 95 6.46 -4.02 -27.46
N ALA A 96 6.20 -4.94 -28.38
CA ALA A 96 6.52 -4.73 -29.79
C ALA A 96 5.80 -3.49 -30.37
N ALA A 97 4.55 -3.22 -29.98
CA ALA A 97 3.85 -2.01 -30.35
C ALA A 97 4.53 -0.75 -29.81
N GLY A 98 5.00 -0.78 -28.57
CA GLY A 98 5.79 0.30 -27.96
C GLY A 98 7.13 0.55 -28.67
N GLU A 99 7.85 -0.51 -29.02
CA GLU A 99 9.10 -0.46 -29.80
C GLU A 99 8.88 0.17 -31.19
N LEU A 100 7.70 -0.05 -31.78
CA LEU A 100 7.27 0.60 -33.04
C LEU A 100 6.80 2.04 -32.84
N GLY A 101 6.86 2.58 -31.63
CA GLY A 101 6.54 3.97 -31.29
C GLY A 101 5.09 4.25 -30.87
N MET A 102 4.26 3.22 -30.65
CA MET A 102 2.90 3.41 -30.13
C MET A 102 2.94 4.08 -28.76
N LYS A 103 2.17 5.16 -28.61
CA LYS A 103 1.94 5.84 -27.33
C LYS A 103 0.57 5.49 -26.77
N ALA A 104 0.35 5.73 -25.48
CA ALA A 104 -0.93 5.46 -24.83
C ALA A 104 -2.12 6.09 -25.58
N ALA A 105 -1.97 7.34 -26.06
CA ALA A 105 -3.01 8.05 -26.83
C ALA A 105 -3.36 7.39 -28.19
N ASP A 106 -2.45 6.60 -28.74
CA ASP A 106 -2.59 5.99 -30.05
C ASP A 106 -3.26 4.60 -30.00
N ILE A 107 -3.46 4.05 -28.78
CA ILE A 107 -4.00 2.70 -28.60
C ILE A 107 -5.39 2.60 -29.27
N PRO A 108 -5.57 1.70 -30.25
CA PRO A 108 -6.85 1.51 -30.89
C PRO A 108 -7.86 0.84 -29.95
N ILE A 109 -9.16 1.12 -30.15
CA ILE A 109 -10.23 0.56 -29.31
C ILE A 109 -10.22 -0.98 -29.27
N GLY A 110 -9.88 -1.64 -30.38
CA GLY A 110 -9.81 -3.11 -30.48
C GLY A 110 -8.71 -3.67 -29.59
N GLU A 111 -7.52 -3.06 -29.61
CA GLU A 111 -6.37 -3.45 -28.80
C GLU A 111 -6.64 -3.19 -27.32
N MET A 112 -7.14 -2.00 -26.97
CA MET A 112 -7.48 -1.67 -25.59
C MET A 112 -8.48 -2.69 -25.01
N ARG A 113 -9.55 -3.01 -25.73
CA ARG A 113 -10.52 -4.02 -25.29
C ARG A 113 -9.91 -5.40 -25.11
N ARG A 114 -9.02 -5.80 -26.02
CA ARG A 114 -8.37 -7.10 -25.99
C ARG A 114 -7.41 -7.22 -24.80
N TRP A 115 -6.58 -6.20 -24.58
CA TRP A 115 -5.64 -6.17 -23.47
C TRP A 115 -6.34 -6.10 -22.11
N LYS A 116 -7.31 -5.19 -21.96
CA LYS A 116 -8.12 -5.11 -20.74
C LYS A 116 -8.92 -6.39 -20.48
N GLY A 117 -9.52 -6.99 -21.52
CA GLY A 117 -10.22 -8.27 -21.44
C GLY A 117 -9.33 -9.45 -21.05
N ALA A 118 -8.03 -9.39 -21.31
CA ALA A 118 -7.03 -10.35 -20.83
C ALA A 118 -6.58 -10.09 -19.39
N GLY A 119 -7.01 -8.96 -18.77
CA GLY A 119 -6.72 -8.61 -17.38
C GLY A 119 -5.51 -7.71 -17.19
N PHE A 120 -4.95 -7.13 -18.26
CA PHE A 120 -3.86 -6.15 -18.13
C PHE A 120 -4.38 -4.87 -17.47
N THR A 121 -3.72 -4.41 -16.42
CA THR A 121 -4.01 -3.11 -15.79
C THR A 121 -3.50 -1.97 -16.66
N ASP A 122 -3.98 -0.76 -16.42
CA ASP A 122 -3.51 0.43 -17.13
C ASP A 122 -2.00 0.61 -16.91
N LEU A 123 -1.51 0.37 -15.69
CA LEU A 123 -0.08 0.39 -15.37
C LEU A 123 0.70 -0.68 -16.13
N HIS A 124 0.19 -1.92 -16.19
CA HIS A 124 0.87 -3.00 -16.92
C HIS A 124 1.00 -2.70 -18.41
N ILE A 125 -0.05 -2.12 -19.01
CA ILE A 125 -0.02 -1.69 -20.41
C ILE A 125 1.00 -0.57 -20.61
N ALA A 126 1.04 0.42 -19.71
CA ALA A 126 1.98 1.52 -19.76
C ALA A 126 3.44 1.02 -19.68
N ASP A 127 3.74 0.17 -18.69
CA ASP A 127 5.07 -0.40 -18.51
C ASP A 127 5.50 -1.29 -19.68
N ALA A 128 4.60 -2.08 -20.23
CA ALA A 128 4.89 -2.93 -21.38
C ALA A 128 5.16 -2.09 -22.63
N LEU A 129 4.40 -1.02 -22.89
CA LEU A 129 4.66 -0.08 -23.99
C LEU A 129 6.02 0.63 -23.82
N ALA A 130 6.41 0.94 -22.60
CA ALA A 130 7.70 1.57 -22.28
C ALA A 130 8.88 0.56 -22.26
N GLY A 131 8.63 -0.73 -22.49
CA GLY A 131 9.66 -1.77 -22.47
C GLY A 131 10.07 -2.20 -21.05
N PHE A 132 9.24 -2.00 -20.05
CA PHE A 132 9.51 -2.25 -18.63
C PHE A 132 10.74 -1.48 -18.13
N PRO A 133 10.64 -0.18 -17.89
CA PRO A 133 11.76 0.60 -17.38
C PRO A 133 12.24 0.01 -16.05
N THR A 134 13.55 -0.14 -15.91
CA THR A 134 14.22 -0.74 -14.73
C THR A 134 14.21 0.16 -13.51
N SER A 135 13.73 1.39 -13.63
CA SER A 135 13.55 2.32 -12.51
C SER A 135 12.52 1.76 -11.54
N GLY A 136 13.01 1.39 -10.36
CA GLY A 136 12.22 0.74 -9.31
C GLY A 136 10.99 1.52 -8.90
N PHE A 137 10.10 0.83 -8.20
CA PHE A 137 8.88 1.35 -7.58
C PHE A 137 9.13 2.65 -6.82
N LYS A 138 9.07 3.77 -7.50
CA LYS A 138 8.93 5.09 -6.86
C LYS A 138 7.54 5.61 -7.10
N SER A 139 7.08 6.35 -6.10
CA SER A 139 5.91 7.22 -6.20
C SER A 139 5.64 7.56 -7.65
N LEU A 140 4.51 7.08 -8.17
CA LEU A 140 4.10 7.34 -9.54
C LEU A 140 4.38 8.82 -9.87
N PRO A 141 5.15 9.14 -10.90
CA PRO A 141 5.29 10.52 -11.35
C PRO A 141 3.89 11.11 -11.52
N LYS A 142 3.71 12.38 -11.22
CA LYS A 142 2.41 13.08 -11.39
C LYS A 142 1.81 12.93 -12.81
N ASP A 143 2.64 12.56 -13.78
CA ASP A 143 2.30 12.27 -15.18
C ASP A 143 2.77 10.86 -15.56
N SER A 144 2.36 9.82 -14.81
CA SER A 144 2.70 8.45 -15.16
C SER A 144 2.06 8.07 -16.49
N ASP A 145 2.75 7.23 -17.27
CA ASP A 145 2.20 6.65 -18.49
C ASP A 145 0.91 5.86 -18.22
N GLU A 146 0.72 5.37 -16.97
CA GLU A 146 -0.54 4.77 -16.50
C GLU A 146 -1.72 5.74 -16.62
N ASP A 147 -1.54 7.01 -16.25
CA ASP A 147 -2.60 8.03 -16.38
C ASP A 147 -2.96 8.29 -17.84
N ALA A 148 -1.99 8.23 -18.74
CA ALA A 148 -2.24 8.35 -20.17
C ALA A 148 -3.06 7.16 -20.72
N VAL A 149 -2.76 5.93 -20.26
CA VAL A 149 -3.53 4.74 -20.62
C VAL A 149 -4.94 4.82 -20.06
N MET A 150 -5.10 5.21 -18.78
CA MET A 150 -6.41 5.39 -18.15
C MET A 150 -7.26 6.42 -18.92
N ARG A 151 -6.71 7.60 -19.21
CA ARG A 151 -7.42 8.66 -19.97
C ARG A 151 -7.85 8.13 -21.33
N ARG A 152 -6.94 7.45 -22.05
CA ARG A 152 -7.26 6.86 -23.34
C ARG A 152 -8.36 5.82 -23.26
N ARG A 153 -8.34 4.97 -22.24
CA ARG A 153 -9.37 3.98 -22.00
C ARG A 153 -10.73 4.62 -21.74
N HIS A 154 -10.79 5.70 -20.96
CA HIS A 154 -12.01 6.46 -20.69
C HIS A 154 -12.52 7.18 -21.94
N GLU A 155 -11.64 7.79 -22.75
CA GLU A 155 -12.01 8.38 -24.06
C GLU A 155 -12.65 7.36 -25.01
N LEU A 156 -12.22 6.10 -24.92
CA LEU A 156 -12.76 4.99 -25.70
C LEU A 156 -14.03 4.37 -25.08
N GLU A 157 -14.53 4.92 -23.98
CA GLU A 157 -15.69 4.42 -23.21
C GLU A 157 -15.51 2.94 -22.81
N ILE A 158 -14.29 2.55 -22.40
CA ILE A 158 -13.98 1.20 -21.95
C ILE A 158 -13.89 1.22 -20.42
N HIS A 159 -14.93 0.72 -19.77
CA HIS A 159 -15.06 0.57 -18.33
C HIS A 159 -15.26 -0.89 -17.95
N PRO A 160 -14.84 -1.31 -16.75
CA PRO A 160 -15.18 -2.64 -16.25
C PRO A 160 -16.68 -2.76 -15.99
N ARG A 161 -17.19 -3.97 -16.10
CA ARG A 161 -18.51 -4.34 -15.61
C ARG A 161 -18.36 -4.96 -14.24
N PHE A 162 -19.31 -4.71 -13.36
CA PHE A 162 -19.33 -5.29 -12.03
C PHE A 162 -20.32 -6.43 -11.99
N ARG A 163 -19.84 -7.61 -11.64
CA ARG A 163 -20.64 -8.82 -11.53
C ARG A 163 -20.77 -9.24 -10.08
N MET A 164 -21.93 -9.76 -9.73
CA MET A 164 -22.18 -10.36 -8.44
C MET A 164 -21.42 -11.69 -8.32
N VAL A 165 -20.81 -11.93 -7.16
CA VAL A 165 -20.20 -13.23 -6.86
C VAL A 165 -21.31 -14.22 -6.57
N ASP A 166 -21.33 -15.32 -7.34
CA ASP A 166 -22.21 -16.46 -7.06
C ASP A 166 -21.60 -17.31 -5.95
N SER A 167 -22.12 -17.13 -4.74
CA SER A 167 -21.68 -17.88 -3.56
C SER A 167 -22.33 -19.26 -3.41
N CYS A 168 -23.27 -19.61 -4.31
CA CYS A 168 -24.03 -20.86 -4.26
C CYS A 168 -23.73 -21.80 -5.42
N ALA A 169 -22.67 -21.56 -6.19
CA ALA A 169 -22.24 -22.40 -7.32
C ALA A 169 -23.37 -22.71 -8.33
N ALA A 170 -24.25 -21.76 -8.58
CA ALA A 170 -25.44 -21.85 -9.42
C ALA A 170 -26.50 -22.90 -8.98
N GLU A 171 -26.37 -23.47 -7.77
CA GLU A 171 -27.40 -24.38 -7.20
C GLU A 171 -28.65 -23.61 -6.81
N PHE A 172 -28.49 -22.37 -6.34
CA PHE A 172 -29.60 -21.49 -5.95
C PHE A 172 -29.31 -20.08 -6.48
N ALA A 173 -30.37 -19.28 -6.68
CA ALA A 173 -30.22 -17.87 -7.00
C ALA A 173 -29.61 -17.13 -5.78
N ALA A 174 -28.32 -16.83 -5.84
CA ALA A 174 -27.66 -16.03 -4.81
C ALA A 174 -27.94 -14.55 -5.06
N VAL A 175 -28.35 -13.82 -4.01
CA VAL A 175 -28.41 -12.37 -3.98
C VAL A 175 -27.47 -11.91 -2.87
N THR A 176 -26.22 -11.66 -3.22
CA THR A 176 -25.19 -11.22 -2.27
C THR A 176 -24.70 -9.82 -2.65
N PRO A 177 -24.36 -8.95 -1.70
CA PRO A 177 -23.81 -7.62 -1.99
C PRO A 177 -22.33 -7.69 -2.38
N TYR A 178 -21.88 -8.80 -2.99
CA TYR A 178 -20.51 -9.09 -3.37
C TYR A 178 -20.32 -8.89 -4.87
N TYR A 179 -19.40 -8.01 -5.25
CA TYR A 179 -19.13 -7.66 -6.63
C TYR A 179 -17.64 -7.76 -6.95
N TYR A 180 -17.35 -7.97 -8.23
CA TYR A 180 -16.00 -7.90 -8.76
C TYR A 180 -16.01 -7.24 -10.15
N ALA A 181 -14.97 -6.48 -10.45
CA ALA A 181 -14.78 -5.84 -11.75
C ALA A 181 -14.27 -6.84 -12.80
N THR A 182 -14.76 -6.73 -14.03
CA THR A 182 -14.26 -7.50 -15.16
C THR A 182 -14.38 -6.72 -16.45
N TYR A 183 -13.36 -6.83 -17.31
CA TYR A 183 -13.38 -6.30 -18.68
C TYR A 183 -13.76 -7.37 -19.71
N GLU A 184 -14.29 -8.53 -19.31
CA GLU A 184 -14.74 -9.55 -20.24
C GLU A 184 -15.73 -8.97 -21.23
N GLY A 185 -15.27 -8.85 -22.47
CA GLY A 185 -16.02 -8.38 -23.61
C GLY A 185 -15.95 -9.38 -24.75
N GLY A 186 -16.54 -10.53 -24.56
CA GLY A 186 -17.05 -11.24 -25.71
C GLY A 186 -18.31 -10.51 -26.19
N SER A 187 -18.64 -10.63 -27.44
CA SER A 187 -19.83 -10.14 -28.16
C SER A 187 -21.19 -10.56 -27.56
N ALA A 188 -21.25 -10.90 -26.26
CA ALA A 188 -22.47 -11.20 -25.57
C ALA A 188 -23.05 -9.91 -24.94
N PRO A 189 -24.20 -9.41 -25.45
CA PRO A 189 -24.87 -8.25 -24.87
C PRO A 189 -25.50 -8.54 -23.49
N THR A 190 -25.23 -9.68 -22.88
CA THR A 190 -25.93 -10.20 -21.71
C THR A 190 -25.20 -10.00 -20.37
N GLY A 191 -24.12 -9.25 -20.34
CA GLY A 191 -23.52 -8.86 -19.07
C GLY A 191 -24.29 -7.69 -18.46
N ILE A 192 -25.38 -7.96 -17.78
CA ILE A 192 -26.03 -7.00 -16.90
C ILE A 192 -25.01 -6.63 -15.84
N ASP A 193 -24.79 -5.32 -15.67
CA ASP A 193 -24.11 -4.81 -14.49
C ASP A 193 -25.03 -5.09 -13.30
N HIS A 194 -24.61 -5.99 -12.42
CA HIS A 194 -25.50 -6.55 -11.39
C HIS A 194 -25.59 -5.71 -10.12
N VAL A 195 -24.97 -4.53 -10.07
CA VAL A 195 -25.06 -3.67 -8.87
C VAL A 195 -26.42 -2.97 -8.84
N PRO A 196 -27.36 -3.39 -8.01
CA PRO A 196 -28.69 -2.79 -7.94
C PRO A 196 -28.66 -1.44 -7.21
N GLY A 197 -29.69 -0.62 -7.42
CA GLY A 197 -29.97 0.54 -6.57
C GLY A 197 -29.15 1.79 -6.85
N LEU A 198 -28.46 1.88 -8.00
CA LEU A 198 -27.62 3.03 -8.34
C LEU A 198 -28.40 4.22 -8.96
N GLU A 199 -29.71 4.13 -9.11
CA GLU A 199 -30.49 5.10 -9.87
C GLU A 199 -31.14 6.20 -9.00
N ASN A 200 -31.43 5.93 -7.73
CA ASN A 200 -32.09 6.87 -6.85
C ASN A 200 -31.42 6.93 -5.46
N PHE A 201 -30.62 7.95 -5.21
CA PHE A 201 -29.91 8.12 -3.94
C PHE A 201 -30.61 9.11 -3.04
N THR A 202 -30.87 8.68 -1.81
CA THR A 202 -31.22 9.55 -0.69
C THR A 202 -30.10 9.68 0.33
N LYS A 203 -29.08 8.78 0.25
CA LYS A 203 -27.97 8.68 1.20
C LYS A 203 -26.64 8.97 0.51
N GLN A 204 -25.69 9.52 1.26
CA GLN A 204 -24.30 9.59 0.80
C GLN A 204 -23.68 8.18 0.78
N ARG A 205 -22.76 7.97 -0.14
CA ARG A 205 -22.01 6.74 -0.30
C ARG A 205 -20.57 6.97 0.08
N ILE A 206 -20.13 6.24 1.09
CA ILE A 206 -18.78 6.35 1.62
C ILE A 206 -18.07 5.02 1.40
N VAL A 207 -16.95 5.08 0.70
CA VAL A 207 -16.12 3.92 0.39
C VAL A 207 -15.01 3.80 1.44
N VAL A 208 -14.86 2.62 2.02
CA VAL A 208 -13.74 2.25 2.89
C VAL A 208 -12.82 1.32 2.11
N VAL A 209 -11.55 1.67 2.01
CA VAL A 209 -10.54 0.79 1.42
C VAL A 209 -9.98 -0.12 2.50
N GLY A 210 -10.07 -1.42 2.27
CA GLY A 210 -9.61 -2.45 3.18
C GLY A 210 -8.10 -2.59 3.25
N SER A 211 -7.64 -3.58 4.02
CA SER A 211 -6.22 -3.80 4.29
C SER A 211 -5.53 -4.76 3.30
N GLY A 212 -6.31 -5.44 2.47
CA GLY A 212 -5.77 -6.49 1.61
C GLY A 212 -5.41 -7.76 2.39
N PRO A 213 -4.51 -8.59 1.84
CA PRO A 213 -4.07 -9.82 2.48
C PRO A 213 -3.25 -9.55 3.75
N ILE A 214 -3.31 -10.49 4.69
CA ILE A 214 -2.42 -10.46 5.86
C ILE A 214 -0.99 -10.72 5.40
N ARG A 215 -0.07 -9.87 5.86
CA ARG A 215 1.35 -9.94 5.54
C ARG A 215 2.19 -9.41 6.71
N ILE A 216 3.51 -9.61 6.63
CA ILE A 216 4.44 -9.03 7.62
C ILE A 216 4.22 -7.52 7.71
N GLY A 217 4.00 -7.02 8.94
CA GLY A 217 3.75 -5.61 9.23
C GLY A 217 2.30 -5.15 9.01
N GLN A 218 1.39 -6.00 8.48
CA GLN A 218 -0.02 -5.64 8.27
C GLN A 218 -0.95 -6.83 8.54
N GLY A 219 -1.56 -6.86 9.72
CA GLY A 219 -2.43 -7.93 10.18
C GLY A 219 -3.92 -7.57 10.20
N ILE A 220 -4.69 -8.40 10.88
CA ILE A 220 -6.15 -8.27 11.04
C ILE A 220 -6.57 -7.00 11.79
N GLU A 221 -5.65 -6.34 12.47
CA GLU A 221 -5.89 -5.11 13.23
C GLU A 221 -6.46 -3.99 12.36
N PHE A 222 -6.05 -3.95 11.09
CA PHE A 222 -6.57 -2.97 10.13
C PHE A 222 -7.97 -3.34 9.64
N ASP A 223 -8.29 -4.63 9.56
CA ASP A 223 -9.65 -5.06 9.25
C ASP A 223 -10.64 -4.67 10.36
N TYR A 224 -10.24 -4.80 11.62
CA TYR A 224 -10.98 -4.27 12.77
C TYR A 224 -11.33 -2.78 12.57
N GLY A 225 -10.35 -1.96 12.14
CA GLY A 225 -10.57 -0.55 11.85
C GLY A 225 -11.62 -0.34 10.75
N CYS A 226 -11.53 -1.09 9.66
CA CYS A 226 -12.48 -1.02 8.54
C CYS A 226 -13.91 -1.38 8.96
N VAL A 227 -14.09 -2.47 9.73
CA VAL A 227 -15.41 -2.90 10.23
C VAL A 227 -16.05 -1.82 11.11
N HIS A 228 -15.28 -1.23 12.01
CA HIS A 228 -15.77 -0.15 12.88
C HIS A 228 -16.08 1.14 12.12
N ALA A 229 -15.30 1.44 11.07
CA ALA A 229 -15.56 2.57 10.19
C ALA A 229 -16.89 2.38 9.44
N VAL A 230 -17.14 1.20 8.89
CA VAL A 230 -18.41 0.84 8.26
C VAL A 230 -19.58 1.02 9.22
N GLY A 231 -19.45 0.51 10.45
CA GLY A 231 -20.48 0.68 11.48
C GLY A 231 -20.78 2.15 11.77
N ALA A 232 -19.76 3.00 11.88
CA ALA A 232 -19.92 4.44 12.09
C ALA A 232 -20.61 5.13 10.91
N ILE A 233 -20.24 4.80 9.67
CA ILE A 233 -20.86 5.32 8.44
C ILE A 233 -22.37 5.01 8.43
N ARG A 234 -22.73 3.75 8.73
CA ARG A 234 -24.14 3.29 8.75
C ARG A 234 -24.94 3.97 9.86
N ASP A 235 -24.34 4.17 11.04
CA ASP A 235 -24.98 4.88 12.15
C ASP A 235 -25.28 6.36 11.82
N LEU A 236 -24.45 6.98 10.99
CA LEU A 236 -24.66 8.34 10.49
C LEU A 236 -25.70 8.39 9.35
N GLY A 237 -26.29 7.26 8.99
CA GLY A 237 -27.33 7.16 7.97
C GLY A 237 -26.81 7.12 6.52
N HIS A 238 -25.50 6.92 6.31
CA HIS A 238 -24.87 6.78 5.00
C HIS A 238 -24.83 5.34 4.53
N GLU A 239 -24.59 5.10 3.24
CA GLU A 239 -24.26 3.78 2.70
C GLU A 239 -22.76 3.54 2.82
N ALA A 240 -22.38 2.40 3.38
CA ALA A 240 -21.01 1.97 3.56
C ALA A 240 -20.63 0.94 2.51
N ILE A 241 -19.59 1.21 1.75
CA ILE A 241 -19.07 0.38 0.68
C ILE A 241 -17.65 -0.02 1.04
N ILE A 242 -17.29 -1.29 0.84
CA ILE A 242 -15.92 -1.77 1.04
C ILE A 242 -15.29 -2.18 -0.30
N ILE A 243 -14.02 -1.84 -0.48
CA ILE A 243 -13.14 -2.44 -1.48
C ILE A 243 -12.10 -3.23 -0.69
N ASN A 244 -12.07 -4.56 -0.86
CA ASN A 244 -11.05 -5.41 -0.23
C ASN A 244 -10.84 -6.67 -1.07
N ASN A 245 -9.65 -7.28 -0.96
CA ASN A 245 -9.27 -8.49 -1.69
C ASN A 245 -8.88 -9.66 -0.76
N ASN A 246 -9.12 -9.55 0.53
CA ASN A 246 -8.96 -10.64 1.48
C ASN A 246 -10.33 -11.33 1.71
N PRO A 247 -10.52 -12.57 1.27
CA PRO A 247 -11.81 -13.26 1.41
C PRO A 247 -12.05 -13.81 2.82
N GLU A 248 -11.03 -13.87 3.67
CA GLU A 248 -11.09 -14.49 4.99
C GLU A 248 -10.97 -13.45 6.12
N THR A 249 -11.80 -12.41 6.06
CA THR A 249 -11.78 -11.37 7.08
C THR A 249 -13.19 -10.79 7.27
N VAL A 250 -13.45 -10.20 8.45
CA VAL A 250 -14.78 -9.73 8.85
C VAL A 250 -15.30 -8.60 7.96
N SER A 251 -14.43 -7.71 7.46
CA SER A 251 -14.87 -6.64 6.56
C SER A 251 -15.46 -7.16 5.25
N THR A 252 -15.13 -8.39 4.87
CA THR A 252 -15.66 -9.04 3.66
C THR A 252 -16.81 -10.02 3.93
N ASP A 253 -17.32 -10.05 5.14
CA ASP A 253 -18.55 -10.76 5.44
C ASP A 253 -19.77 -10.06 4.81
N PHE A 254 -20.75 -10.85 4.35
CA PHE A 254 -21.87 -10.38 3.53
C PHE A 254 -22.79 -9.36 4.21
N ASP A 255 -22.79 -9.29 5.52
CA ASP A 255 -23.63 -8.41 6.34
C ASP A 255 -22.89 -7.20 6.92
N THR A 256 -21.57 -7.10 6.71
CA THR A 256 -20.76 -6.03 7.26
C THR A 256 -21.04 -4.69 6.57
N SER A 257 -20.99 -4.65 5.25
CA SER A 257 -21.22 -3.43 4.46
C SER A 257 -22.49 -3.53 3.61
N ASP A 258 -22.94 -2.40 3.07
CA ASP A 258 -24.06 -2.38 2.13
C ASP A 258 -23.66 -2.97 0.77
N ARG A 259 -22.39 -2.79 0.36
CA ARG A 259 -21.79 -3.41 -0.83
C ARG A 259 -20.30 -3.66 -0.62
N LEU A 260 -19.83 -4.79 -1.15
CA LEU A 260 -18.44 -5.20 -1.13
C LEU A 260 -17.94 -5.43 -2.56
N TYR A 261 -16.79 -4.85 -2.88
CA TYR A 261 -16.06 -5.07 -4.11
C TYR A 261 -14.80 -5.89 -3.82
N PHE A 262 -14.77 -7.13 -4.34
CA PHE A 262 -13.62 -8.01 -4.32
C PHE A 262 -12.67 -7.67 -5.46
N ASP A 263 -11.88 -6.62 -5.27
CA ASP A 263 -10.95 -6.14 -6.28
C ASP A 263 -9.59 -5.82 -5.65
N PRO A 264 -8.50 -5.91 -6.44
CA PRO A 264 -7.19 -5.48 -5.98
C PRO A 264 -7.22 -4.02 -5.51
N LEU A 265 -6.48 -3.74 -4.44
CA LEU A 265 -6.40 -2.39 -3.87
C LEU A 265 -5.41 -1.54 -4.68
N THR A 266 -5.65 -1.45 -5.98
CA THR A 266 -4.88 -0.62 -6.92
C THR A 266 -5.65 0.67 -7.24
N LEU A 267 -4.93 1.63 -7.75
CA LEU A 267 -5.50 2.92 -8.12
C LEU A 267 -6.57 2.79 -9.20
N GLU A 268 -6.32 1.96 -10.25
CA GLU A 268 -7.30 1.69 -11.32
C GLU A 268 -8.60 1.11 -10.76
N HIS A 269 -8.50 -0.01 -10.00
CA HIS A 269 -9.70 -0.69 -9.50
C HIS A 269 -10.49 0.20 -8.53
N SER A 270 -9.78 0.92 -7.64
CA SER A 270 -10.41 1.85 -6.71
C SER A 270 -11.13 2.99 -7.43
N ALA A 271 -10.50 3.60 -8.45
CA ALA A 271 -11.11 4.68 -9.24
C ALA A 271 -12.38 4.21 -9.98
N GLU A 272 -12.36 3.01 -10.57
CA GLU A 272 -13.52 2.46 -11.27
C GLU A 272 -14.69 2.15 -10.33
N VAL A 273 -14.41 1.66 -9.12
CA VAL A 273 -15.46 1.48 -8.09
C VAL A 273 -16.04 2.82 -7.65
N LEU A 274 -15.20 3.84 -7.43
CA LEU A 274 -15.64 5.17 -7.05
C LEU A 274 -16.55 5.80 -8.13
N LEU A 275 -16.16 5.69 -9.40
CA LEU A 275 -16.98 6.14 -10.53
C LEU A 275 -18.30 5.38 -10.60
N ARG A 276 -18.25 4.05 -10.47
CA ARG A 276 -19.42 3.19 -10.54
C ARG A 276 -20.43 3.49 -9.43
N GLU A 277 -19.94 3.67 -8.21
CA GLU A 277 -20.75 4.01 -7.06
C GLU A 277 -21.20 5.47 -7.05
N LYS A 278 -20.61 6.34 -7.87
CA LYS A 278 -20.73 7.79 -7.73
C LYS A 278 -20.47 8.19 -6.28
N ALA A 279 -19.37 7.71 -5.74
CA ALA A 279 -19.04 7.85 -4.33
C ALA A 279 -18.96 9.32 -3.91
N HIS A 280 -19.45 9.64 -2.71
CA HIS A 280 -19.38 10.98 -2.11
C HIS A 280 -18.15 11.14 -1.24
N GLY A 281 -17.64 10.03 -0.68
CA GLY A 281 -16.47 10.04 0.17
C GLY A 281 -15.68 8.75 0.11
N ILE A 282 -14.38 8.85 0.41
CA ILE A 282 -13.47 7.71 0.56
C ILE A 282 -12.68 7.82 1.86
N LEU A 283 -12.54 6.71 2.59
CA LEU A 283 -11.76 6.57 3.81
C LEU A 283 -10.57 5.63 3.55
N LEU A 284 -9.35 6.14 3.75
CA LEU A 284 -8.10 5.40 3.51
C LEU A 284 -7.33 5.09 4.80
N GLN A 285 -7.67 5.70 5.93
CA GLN A 285 -6.90 5.62 7.17
C GLN A 285 -7.06 4.31 7.95
N PHE A 286 -8.04 3.48 7.60
CA PHE A 286 -8.38 2.27 8.36
C PHE A 286 -7.73 1.00 7.78
N GLY A 287 -7.46 0.96 6.48
CA GLY A 287 -6.91 -0.20 5.78
C GLY A 287 -5.38 -0.31 5.81
N GLY A 288 -4.72 0.33 6.77
CA GLY A 288 -3.27 0.27 6.94
C GLY A 288 -2.49 0.96 5.82
N GLN A 289 -1.25 0.51 5.62
CA GLN A 289 -0.34 1.14 4.64
C GLN A 289 -0.83 0.97 3.20
N THR A 290 -1.43 -0.17 2.87
CA THR A 290 -1.97 -0.43 1.53
C THR A 290 -2.99 0.61 1.12
N ALA A 291 -3.95 0.89 1.99
CA ALA A 291 -5.00 1.87 1.72
C ALA A 291 -4.46 3.30 1.68
N ILE A 292 -3.63 3.69 2.66
CA ILE A 292 -3.12 5.06 2.75
C ILE A 292 -2.19 5.43 1.58
N ASN A 293 -1.49 4.45 1.02
CA ASN A 293 -0.65 4.66 -0.16
C ASN A 293 -1.43 5.09 -1.42
N LEU A 294 -2.75 4.89 -1.43
CA LEU A 294 -3.61 5.38 -2.52
C LEU A 294 -3.92 6.88 -2.41
N ALA A 295 -3.62 7.52 -1.28
CA ALA A 295 -4.06 8.90 -1.02
C ALA A 295 -3.53 9.90 -2.06
N LEU A 296 -2.21 9.98 -2.23
CA LEU A 296 -1.59 10.89 -3.19
C LEU A 296 -1.90 10.54 -4.66
N PRO A 297 -1.75 9.27 -5.10
CA PRO A 297 -2.07 8.91 -6.46
C PRO A 297 -3.54 9.18 -6.83
N LEU A 298 -4.47 8.90 -5.91
CA LEU A 298 -5.89 9.17 -6.14
C LEU A 298 -6.16 10.68 -6.19
N ALA A 299 -5.57 11.47 -5.28
CA ALA A 299 -5.68 12.92 -5.31
C ALA A 299 -5.21 13.52 -6.65
N GLY A 300 -4.13 13.00 -7.21
CA GLY A 300 -3.64 13.40 -8.53
C GLY A 300 -4.63 13.12 -9.67
N ARG A 301 -5.49 12.11 -9.52
CA ARG A 301 -6.50 11.73 -10.52
C ARG A 301 -7.86 12.39 -10.33
N LEU A 302 -8.13 12.99 -9.17
CA LEU A 302 -9.43 13.61 -8.89
C LEU A 302 -9.90 14.58 -9.98
N PRO A 303 -9.07 15.51 -10.52
CA PRO A 303 -9.51 16.43 -11.57
C PRO A 303 -10.06 15.73 -12.82
N HIS A 304 -9.47 14.59 -13.20
CA HIS A 304 -9.96 13.80 -14.32
C HIS A 304 -11.28 13.08 -13.98
N LEU A 305 -11.37 12.47 -12.80
CA LEU A 305 -12.57 11.77 -12.34
C LEU A 305 -13.75 12.72 -12.11
N GLU A 306 -13.48 13.94 -11.64
CA GLU A 306 -14.47 15.03 -11.52
C GLU A 306 -15.00 15.44 -12.90
N GLY A 307 -14.13 15.53 -13.90
CA GLY A 307 -14.51 15.75 -15.29
C GLY A 307 -15.44 14.67 -15.85
N MET A 308 -15.42 13.47 -15.26
CA MET A 308 -16.34 12.37 -15.57
C MET A 308 -17.61 12.37 -14.69
N GLY A 309 -17.80 13.38 -13.86
CA GLY A 309 -18.99 13.56 -13.02
C GLY A 309 -18.90 12.95 -11.62
N LEU A 310 -17.72 12.53 -11.16
CA LEU A 310 -17.50 12.13 -9.77
C LEU A 310 -17.38 13.37 -8.89
N ASN A 311 -18.11 13.40 -7.77
CA ASN A 311 -17.99 14.44 -6.75
C ASN A 311 -17.54 13.79 -5.43
N LEU A 312 -16.23 13.56 -5.31
CA LEU A 312 -15.63 12.79 -4.23
C LEU A 312 -14.91 13.68 -3.23
N ALA A 313 -15.22 13.51 -1.94
CA ALA A 313 -14.41 14.02 -0.85
C ALA A 313 -13.42 12.94 -0.35
N MET A 314 -12.13 13.23 -0.30
CA MET A 314 -11.18 12.43 0.45
C MET A 314 -11.37 12.75 1.93
N GLN A 315 -12.02 11.84 2.64
CA GLN A 315 -12.41 12.05 4.03
C GLN A 315 -11.22 11.83 4.97
N GLY A 316 -11.13 12.64 6.01
CA GLY A 316 -10.08 12.52 7.02
C GLY A 316 -8.87 13.43 6.77
N THR A 317 -7.68 12.93 7.06
CA THR A 317 -6.42 13.65 6.87
C THR A 317 -6.14 13.88 5.39
N THR A 318 -5.73 15.09 5.03
CA THR A 318 -5.45 15.42 3.62
C THR A 318 -4.29 14.63 3.05
N PRO A 319 -4.28 14.33 1.74
CA PRO A 319 -3.16 13.63 1.10
C PRO A 319 -1.81 14.33 1.30
N ASP A 320 -1.77 15.66 1.31
CA ASP A 320 -0.55 16.43 1.56
C ASP A 320 -0.02 16.24 3.00
N ALA A 321 -0.92 16.23 3.99
CA ALA A 321 -0.54 15.96 5.38
C ALA A 321 -0.10 14.49 5.59
N VAL A 322 -0.69 13.56 4.85
CA VAL A 322 -0.23 12.16 4.81
C VAL A 322 1.19 12.08 4.25
N ASP A 323 1.49 12.80 3.19
CA ASP A 323 2.81 12.88 2.59
C ASP A 323 3.83 13.55 3.53
N GLU A 324 3.46 14.70 4.14
CA GLU A 324 4.31 15.40 5.11
C GLU A 324 4.67 14.50 6.32
N ALA A 325 3.76 13.64 6.75
CA ALA A 325 4.01 12.70 7.83
C ALA A 325 4.87 11.49 7.40
N SER A 326 4.80 11.10 6.12
CA SER A 326 5.42 9.87 5.60
C SER A 326 6.77 10.10 4.92
N ASP A 327 6.96 11.26 4.31
CA ASP A 327 8.22 11.66 3.69
C ASP A 327 9.22 12.12 4.76
N ARG A 328 10.40 11.51 4.79
CA ARG A 328 11.41 11.77 5.82
C ARG A 328 11.84 13.24 5.88
N GLU A 329 12.12 13.84 4.74
CA GLU A 329 12.64 15.20 4.68
C GLU A 329 11.56 16.21 5.07
N ARG A 330 10.34 16.04 4.55
CA ARG A 330 9.19 16.86 4.91
C ARG A 330 8.86 16.75 6.41
N PHE A 331 8.89 15.53 6.95
CA PHE A 331 8.62 15.31 8.38
C PHE A 331 9.71 15.91 9.27
N GLU A 332 10.98 15.88 8.86
CA GLU A 332 12.08 16.51 9.59
C GLU A 332 11.92 18.04 9.61
N GLU A 333 11.53 18.65 8.48
CA GLU A 333 11.22 20.08 8.43
C GLU A 333 10.02 20.43 9.32
N PHE A 334 8.97 19.61 9.30
CA PHE A 334 7.83 19.74 10.19
C PHE A 334 8.28 19.67 11.66
N ALA A 335 9.04 18.66 12.04
CA ALA A 335 9.52 18.48 13.41
C ALA A 335 10.33 19.69 13.90
N LYS A 336 11.23 20.20 13.07
CA LYS A 336 11.99 21.45 13.36
C LYS A 336 11.07 22.64 13.56
N ARG A 337 10.06 22.80 12.68
CA ARG A 337 9.08 23.91 12.73
C ARG A 337 8.26 23.93 14.03
N VAL A 338 7.89 22.76 14.54
CA VAL A 338 7.06 22.63 15.75
C VAL A 338 7.86 22.36 17.02
N GLY A 339 9.19 22.29 16.93
CA GLY A 339 10.08 22.13 18.06
C GLY A 339 10.13 20.72 18.64
N LEU A 340 9.97 19.70 17.81
CA LEU A 340 10.13 18.29 18.16
C LEU A 340 11.60 17.88 17.95
N ARG A 341 12.03 16.87 18.71
CA ARG A 341 13.36 16.28 18.54
C ARG A 341 13.22 14.93 17.84
N MET A 342 14.00 14.74 16.78
CA MET A 342 14.19 13.48 16.09
C MET A 342 15.62 12.96 16.31
N PRO A 343 15.89 11.66 16.13
CA PRO A 343 17.25 11.18 15.97
C PRO A 343 17.92 11.89 14.80
N ASN A 344 19.22 12.20 14.94
CA ASN A 344 19.95 12.73 13.79
C ASN A 344 19.96 11.69 12.68
N GLY A 345 19.69 12.11 11.46
CA GLY A 345 19.63 11.20 10.34
C GLY A 345 19.84 11.92 9.01
N ARG A 346 20.23 11.15 8.00
CA ARG A 346 20.47 11.67 6.66
C ARG A 346 20.11 10.62 5.61
N THR A 347 19.48 11.06 4.54
CA THR A 347 19.25 10.24 3.35
C THR A 347 20.51 10.28 2.49
N ALA A 348 20.96 9.13 2.00
CA ALA A 348 22.15 8.99 1.17
C ALA A 348 21.87 8.09 -0.04
N SER A 349 22.22 8.56 -1.22
CA SER A 349 21.99 7.89 -2.51
C SER A 349 23.26 7.34 -3.15
N THR A 350 24.42 7.70 -2.61
CA THR A 350 25.74 7.23 -3.06
C THR A 350 26.57 6.70 -1.89
N PRO A 351 27.55 5.83 -2.15
CA PRO A 351 28.47 5.34 -1.12
C PRO A 351 29.22 6.46 -0.40
N GLU A 352 29.56 7.54 -1.11
CA GLU A 352 30.25 8.69 -0.57
C GLU A 352 29.34 9.43 0.42
N GLU A 353 28.07 9.68 0.04
CA GLU A 353 27.08 10.33 0.91
C GLU A 353 26.81 9.50 2.17
N VAL A 354 26.80 8.15 2.07
CA VAL A 354 26.66 7.27 3.25
C VAL A 354 27.84 7.46 4.20
N ARG A 355 29.08 7.47 3.70
CA ARG A 355 30.27 7.69 4.53
C ARG A 355 30.29 9.07 5.18
N GLU A 356 29.89 10.11 4.44
CA GLU A 356 29.74 11.45 4.99
C GLU A 356 28.69 11.49 6.09
N ALA A 357 27.52 10.89 5.88
CA ALA A 357 26.47 10.81 6.89
C ALA A 357 26.93 10.10 8.16
N VAL A 358 27.61 8.94 8.01
CA VAL A 358 28.18 8.22 9.16
C VAL A 358 29.25 9.02 9.89
N GLN A 359 30.08 9.78 9.17
CA GLN A 359 31.10 10.63 9.77
C GLN A 359 30.48 11.80 10.55
N GLU A 360 29.39 12.37 10.06
CA GLU A 360 28.66 13.47 10.69
C GLU A 360 27.91 13.01 11.94
N ILE A 361 27.19 11.87 11.83
CA ILE A 361 26.33 11.34 12.91
C ILE A 361 27.19 10.67 13.99
N GLY A 362 28.23 9.93 13.60
CA GLY A 362 29.07 9.13 14.49
C GLY A 362 28.45 7.76 14.84
N TYR A 363 29.34 6.78 15.08
CA TYR A 363 28.90 5.43 15.46
C TYR A 363 28.35 5.36 16.91
N PRO A 364 27.39 4.45 17.20
CA PRO A 364 26.74 3.53 16.25
C PRO A 364 25.66 4.22 15.43
N VAL A 365 25.50 3.76 14.17
CA VAL A 365 24.45 4.20 13.27
C VAL A 365 23.52 3.05 12.92
N LEU A 366 22.26 3.36 12.66
CA LEU A 366 21.27 2.46 12.06
C LEU A 366 21.19 2.78 10.57
N ILE A 367 21.51 1.80 9.73
CA ILE A 367 21.32 1.95 8.28
C ILE A 367 20.12 1.12 7.84
N ARG A 368 19.27 1.69 7.01
CA ARG A 368 18.10 1.02 6.45
C ARG A 368 17.76 1.54 5.05
N PRO A 369 17.27 0.69 4.15
CA PRO A 369 16.68 1.15 2.90
C PRO A 369 15.44 2.01 3.17
N SER A 370 15.23 3.08 2.38
CA SER A 370 14.12 4.02 2.59
C SER A 370 12.71 3.41 2.40
N TYR A 371 12.60 2.24 1.76
CA TYR A 371 11.33 1.64 1.34
C TYR A 371 11.18 0.18 1.74
N VAL A 372 11.59 -0.20 2.97
CA VAL A 372 11.48 -1.59 3.43
C VAL A 372 10.44 -1.70 4.54
N LEU A 373 9.52 -2.67 4.40
CA LEU A 373 8.56 -3.04 5.43
C LEU A 373 9.13 -4.15 6.32
N GLY A 374 8.91 -4.03 7.63
CA GLY A 374 9.24 -5.09 8.59
C GLY A 374 10.73 -5.24 8.92
N GLY A 375 11.52 -4.17 8.82
CA GLY A 375 12.92 -4.17 9.28
C GLY A 375 13.91 -4.94 8.39
N ARG A 376 13.51 -5.37 7.21
CA ARG A 376 14.38 -6.09 6.27
C ARG A 376 15.51 -5.18 5.77
N GLY A 377 16.75 -5.66 5.83
CA GLY A 377 17.93 -4.89 5.42
C GLY A 377 18.31 -3.76 6.38
N MET A 378 17.79 -3.75 7.61
CA MET A 378 18.20 -2.83 8.65
C MET A 378 19.38 -3.41 9.43
N GLU A 379 20.46 -2.63 9.57
CA GLU A 379 21.63 -3.04 10.32
C GLU A 379 22.15 -1.93 11.24
N ILE A 380 22.62 -2.32 12.43
CA ILE A 380 23.31 -1.43 13.37
C ILE A 380 24.79 -1.58 13.14
N LEU A 381 25.42 -0.51 12.66
CA LEU A 381 26.84 -0.50 12.38
C LEU A 381 27.59 0.29 13.46
N SER A 382 28.65 -0.33 13.99
CA SER A 382 29.44 0.22 15.11
C SER A 382 30.83 0.70 14.70
N ASN A 383 31.25 0.45 13.47
CA ASN A 383 32.57 0.83 12.96
C ASN A 383 32.65 0.76 11.43
N ASN A 384 33.73 1.35 10.88
CA ASN A 384 33.95 1.41 9.42
C ASN A 384 34.05 0.03 8.76
N ARG A 385 34.56 -0.99 9.44
CA ARG A 385 34.65 -2.35 8.86
C ARG A 385 33.26 -2.94 8.60
N GLN A 386 32.31 -2.73 9.52
CA GLN A 386 30.93 -3.17 9.32
C GLN A 386 30.25 -2.34 8.23
N LEU A 387 30.55 -1.03 8.17
CA LEU A 387 30.05 -0.18 7.11
C LEU A 387 30.54 -0.65 5.73
N ASP A 388 31.85 -0.93 5.58
CA ASP A 388 32.40 -1.40 4.31
C ASP A 388 31.78 -2.73 3.90
N ALA A 389 31.61 -3.68 4.83
CA ALA A 389 30.95 -4.97 4.55
C ALA A 389 29.47 -4.78 4.13
N TYR A 390 28.73 -3.91 4.83
CA TYR A 390 27.35 -3.59 4.45
C TYR A 390 27.28 -2.96 3.05
N MET A 391 28.22 -2.05 2.75
CA MET A 391 28.27 -1.35 1.45
C MET A 391 28.68 -2.27 0.29
N GLU A 392 29.36 -3.40 0.56
CA GLU A 392 29.64 -4.43 -0.46
C GLU A 392 28.37 -5.17 -0.90
N GLU A 393 27.37 -5.25 -0.02
CA GLU A 393 26.10 -5.97 -0.27
C GLU A 393 24.94 -5.03 -0.64
N ALA A 394 25.02 -3.74 -0.26
CA ALA A 394 23.92 -2.79 -0.43
C ALA A 394 23.85 -2.22 -1.85
N TYR A 395 22.66 -2.27 -2.46
CA TYR A 395 22.39 -1.59 -3.73
C TYR A 395 21.90 -0.16 -3.48
N LEU A 396 22.70 0.82 -3.91
CA LEU A 396 22.41 2.25 -3.83
C LEU A 396 22.09 2.83 -5.20
N SER A 397 21.03 3.61 -5.27
CA SER A 397 20.73 4.45 -6.43
C SER A 397 19.92 5.67 -5.97
N PRO A 398 19.81 6.73 -6.77
CA PRO A 398 18.93 7.86 -6.47
C PRO A 398 17.47 7.42 -6.20
N GLU A 399 17.07 6.28 -6.77
CA GLU A 399 15.74 5.68 -6.59
C GLU A 399 15.65 4.81 -5.34
N ARG A 400 16.78 4.39 -4.76
CA ARG A 400 16.85 3.53 -3.57
C ARG A 400 17.86 4.06 -2.57
N PRO A 401 17.61 5.25 -2.00
CA PRO A 401 18.50 5.81 -1.01
C PRO A 401 18.47 5.00 0.28
N LEU A 402 19.58 5.03 1.00
CA LEU A 402 19.66 4.55 2.37
C LEU A 402 19.34 5.69 3.34
N LEU A 403 18.70 5.34 4.44
CA LEU A 403 18.60 6.19 5.62
C LEU A 403 19.73 5.79 6.58
N VAL A 404 20.52 6.77 6.98
CA VAL A 404 21.56 6.64 7.99
C VAL A 404 21.09 7.43 9.20
N ASP A 405 20.70 6.74 10.25
CA ASP A 405 20.14 7.35 11.45
C ASP A 405 21.06 7.13 12.67
N GLU A 406 21.08 8.08 13.60
CA GLU A 406 21.67 7.89 14.92
C GLU A 406 21.00 6.69 15.61
N TYR A 407 21.78 5.68 16.00
CA TYR A 407 21.22 4.57 16.77
C TYR A 407 21.02 4.96 18.22
N LEU A 408 19.80 4.91 18.68
CA LEU A 408 19.42 5.22 20.05
C LEU A 408 19.56 3.96 20.95
N GLY A 409 20.79 3.52 21.20
CA GLY A 409 21.04 2.36 22.07
C GLY A 409 20.45 2.53 23.46
N ASN A 410 19.91 1.45 24.04
CA ASN A 410 19.24 1.41 25.34
C ASN A 410 18.09 2.44 25.47
N ALA A 411 17.43 2.77 24.38
CA ALA A 411 16.25 3.61 24.41
C ALA A 411 15.01 2.77 24.69
N MET A 412 14.11 3.31 25.50
CA MET A 412 12.77 2.78 25.73
C MET A 412 11.84 3.33 24.65
N GLU A 413 11.04 2.48 24.03
CA GLU A 413 10.06 2.88 23.03
C GLU A 413 8.68 3.08 23.63
N LEU A 414 7.93 4.03 23.06
CA LEU A 414 6.54 4.29 23.37
C LEU A 414 5.73 4.36 22.10
N ASP A 415 4.57 3.71 22.09
CA ASP A 415 3.52 3.95 21.09
C ASP A 415 2.40 4.81 21.69
N VAL A 416 1.89 5.74 20.90
CA VAL A 416 0.74 6.55 21.26
C VAL A 416 -0.31 6.45 20.16
N ASP A 417 -1.47 5.90 20.50
CA ASP A 417 -2.64 5.90 19.63
C ASP A 417 -3.58 7.03 20.01
N ALA A 418 -3.95 7.85 19.05
CA ALA A 418 -4.78 9.02 19.26
C ALA A 418 -5.76 9.25 18.11
N VAL A 419 -6.77 10.08 18.37
CA VAL A 419 -7.70 10.60 17.35
C VAL A 419 -7.73 12.12 17.41
N CYS A 420 -7.95 12.74 16.26
CA CYS A 420 -7.99 14.20 16.13
C CYS A 420 -9.15 14.62 15.23
N ASP A 421 -9.78 15.75 15.56
CA ASP A 421 -10.86 16.35 14.74
C ASP A 421 -10.37 17.54 13.91
N GLY A 422 -9.03 17.74 13.84
CA GLY A 422 -8.38 18.89 13.24
C GLY A 422 -8.15 20.06 14.18
N THR A 423 -8.76 20.07 15.37
CA THR A 423 -8.67 21.14 16.39
C THR A 423 -8.37 20.63 17.79
N GLU A 424 -8.87 19.46 18.12
CA GLU A 424 -8.66 18.80 19.40
C GLU A 424 -8.13 17.37 19.19
N VAL A 425 -7.36 16.88 20.18
CA VAL A 425 -6.77 15.55 20.17
C VAL A 425 -7.21 14.81 21.42
N LEU A 426 -7.75 13.61 21.23
CA LEU A 426 -7.99 12.62 22.27
C LEU A 426 -6.91 11.53 22.17
N ILE A 427 -6.07 11.43 23.20
CA ILE A 427 -5.09 10.37 23.35
C ILE A 427 -5.82 9.13 23.88
N GLY A 428 -5.83 8.05 23.11
CA GLY A 428 -6.44 6.79 23.51
C GLY A 428 -5.62 6.07 24.58
N ALA A 429 -4.32 5.94 24.35
CA ALA A 429 -3.36 5.48 25.35
C ALA A 429 -1.93 5.88 24.98
N ILE A 430 -1.06 5.93 26.00
CA ILE A 430 0.39 5.88 25.89
C ILE A 430 0.81 4.48 26.34
N MET A 431 1.51 3.77 25.46
CA MET A 431 1.96 2.39 25.69
C MET A 431 3.46 2.38 25.88
N GLU A 432 3.92 1.86 27.01
CA GLU A 432 5.33 1.63 27.28
C GLU A 432 5.72 0.25 26.80
N HIS A 433 6.78 0.13 26.00
CA HIS A 433 7.32 -1.15 25.56
C HIS A 433 8.31 -1.71 26.58
N LEU A 434 8.27 -3.01 26.79
CA LEU A 434 9.25 -3.72 27.64
C LEU A 434 10.54 -3.97 26.87
N GLU A 435 10.42 -4.26 25.59
CA GLU A 435 11.54 -4.51 24.69
C GLU A 435 12.24 -3.19 24.35
N GLU A 436 13.53 -3.29 24.00
CA GLU A 436 14.31 -2.14 23.54
C GLU A 436 13.78 -1.57 22.22
N ALA A 437 14.03 -0.30 21.99
CA ALA A 437 13.62 0.38 20.76
C ALA A 437 14.15 -0.34 19.50
N GLY A 438 13.26 -0.46 18.49
CA GLY A 438 13.51 -1.17 17.24
C GLY A 438 12.79 -2.51 17.11
N ILE A 439 12.09 -2.98 18.15
CA ILE A 439 11.16 -4.11 18.05
C ILE A 439 9.79 -3.58 17.69
N HIS A 440 9.19 -4.13 16.63
CA HIS A 440 7.88 -3.67 16.17
C HIS A 440 6.81 -3.80 17.27
N SER A 441 5.98 -2.78 17.46
CA SER A 441 4.97 -2.72 18.52
C SER A 441 3.99 -3.90 18.56
N GLY A 442 3.69 -4.49 17.41
CA GLY A 442 2.87 -5.70 17.31
C GLY A 442 3.53 -6.97 17.88
N ASP A 443 4.84 -6.94 18.11
CA ASP A 443 5.65 -8.04 18.63
C ASP A 443 6.22 -7.73 20.03
N SER A 444 5.95 -6.54 20.56
CA SER A 444 6.43 -6.06 21.85
C SER A 444 5.39 -6.27 22.96
N THR A 445 5.87 -6.49 24.18
CA THR A 445 5.05 -6.44 25.40
C THR A 445 4.81 -4.99 25.79
N CYS A 446 3.55 -4.57 25.85
CA CYS A 446 3.18 -3.19 26.14
C CYS A 446 2.46 -3.05 27.47
N PHE A 447 2.75 -1.96 28.21
CA PHE A 447 2.05 -1.58 29.43
C PHE A 447 1.14 -0.38 29.21
N ILE A 448 -0.11 -0.49 29.64
CA ILE A 448 -1.09 0.61 29.74
C ILE A 448 -1.66 0.62 31.15
N PRO A 449 -1.54 1.71 31.93
CA PRO A 449 -0.73 2.91 31.68
C PRO A 449 0.78 2.65 31.82
N PRO A 450 1.65 3.55 31.30
CA PRO A 450 3.09 3.47 31.48
C PRO A 450 3.49 3.37 32.97
N GLN A 451 4.51 2.55 33.28
CA GLN A 451 4.91 2.24 34.63
C GLN A 451 6.26 2.90 35.03
N ASN A 452 7.19 2.97 34.08
CA ASN A 452 8.59 3.35 34.35
C ASN A 452 8.95 4.74 33.80
N ILE A 453 7.99 5.50 33.33
CA ILE A 453 8.20 6.80 32.69
C ILE A 453 7.91 7.93 33.66
N SER A 454 8.81 8.91 33.71
CA SER A 454 8.63 10.07 34.57
C SER A 454 7.43 10.93 34.16
N LYS A 455 6.75 11.53 35.11
CA LYS A 455 5.62 12.44 34.84
C LYS A 455 6.01 13.60 33.92
N LYS A 456 7.25 14.04 33.94
CA LYS A 456 7.79 15.09 33.08
C LYS A 456 7.78 14.65 31.61
N ILE A 457 8.27 13.45 31.36
CA ILE A 457 8.29 12.88 30.00
C ILE A 457 6.87 12.58 29.51
N LEU A 458 6.01 12.01 30.35
CA LEU A 458 4.61 11.78 29.98
C LEU A 458 3.90 13.08 29.58
N ALA A 459 4.07 14.16 30.34
CA ALA A 459 3.51 15.47 29.98
C ALA A 459 4.07 16.01 28.65
N GLN A 460 5.35 15.72 28.35
CA GLN A 460 5.96 16.09 27.07
C GLN A 460 5.39 15.25 25.91
N VAL A 461 5.19 13.94 26.11
CA VAL A 461 4.55 13.05 25.12
C VAL A 461 3.14 13.56 24.80
N GLU A 462 2.34 13.89 25.81
CA GLU A 462 1.00 14.44 25.62
C GLU A 462 1.01 15.78 24.84
N ASP A 463 1.91 16.68 25.19
CA ASP A 463 2.06 17.98 24.51
C ASP A 463 2.47 17.79 23.05
N TRP A 464 3.46 16.94 22.78
CA TRP A 464 3.93 16.67 21.44
C TRP A 464 2.87 15.97 20.59
N THR A 465 2.17 14.98 21.16
CA THR A 465 1.06 14.29 20.46
C THR A 465 -0.02 15.26 20.02
N LYS A 466 -0.44 16.20 20.92
CA LYS A 466 -1.42 17.23 20.60
C LYS A 466 -0.90 18.18 19.52
N LYS A 467 0.34 18.64 19.63
CA LYS A 467 0.97 19.51 18.61
C LYS A 467 1.02 18.84 17.25
N ILE A 468 1.45 17.58 17.19
CA ILE A 468 1.52 16.84 15.93
C ILE A 468 0.12 16.73 15.30
N GLY A 469 -0.87 16.25 16.04
CA GLY A 469 -2.23 16.07 15.52
C GLY A 469 -2.81 17.35 14.95
N ILE A 470 -2.67 18.48 15.67
CA ILE A 470 -3.22 19.78 15.27
C ILE A 470 -2.41 20.41 14.12
N GLN A 471 -1.08 20.41 14.20
CA GLN A 471 -0.23 21.12 13.23
C GLN A 471 -0.11 20.41 11.89
N LEU A 472 -0.23 19.07 11.85
CA LEU A 472 -0.40 18.30 10.62
C LEU A 472 -1.84 18.37 10.07
N GLY A 473 -2.79 18.91 10.85
CA GLY A 473 -4.19 18.95 10.45
C GLY A 473 -4.83 17.56 10.35
N ILE A 474 -4.43 16.63 11.22
CA ILE A 474 -4.97 15.27 11.23
C ILE A 474 -6.46 15.29 11.54
N LYS A 475 -7.22 14.51 10.78
CA LYS A 475 -8.63 14.21 11.06
C LYS A 475 -8.83 12.70 11.02
N GLY A 476 -9.29 12.13 12.13
CA GLY A 476 -9.41 10.69 12.31
C GLY A 476 -8.32 10.12 13.21
N CYS A 477 -7.84 8.92 12.91
CA CYS A 477 -6.84 8.23 13.73
C CYS A 477 -5.41 8.52 13.30
N PHE A 478 -4.50 8.46 14.27
CA PHE A 478 -3.07 8.48 14.05
C PHE A 478 -2.32 7.77 15.17
N ASN A 479 -1.11 7.32 14.84
CA ASN A 479 -0.19 6.68 15.76
C ASN A 479 1.14 7.42 15.71
N ILE A 480 1.80 7.53 16.86
CA ILE A 480 3.14 8.12 16.99
C ILE A 480 4.03 7.15 17.75
N GLN A 481 5.21 6.90 17.19
CA GLN A 481 6.27 6.18 17.88
C GLN A 481 7.29 7.16 18.44
N TYR A 482 7.56 7.02 19.74
CA TYR A 482 8.55 7.80 20.46
C TYR A 482 9.64 6.90 21.01
N ALA A 483 10.83 7.45 21.19
CA ALA A 483 11.90 6.82 21.97
C ALA A 483 12.37 7.74 23.09
N ILE A 484 12.74 7.14 24.24
CA ILE A 484 13.30 7.83 25.38
C ILE A 484 14.71 7.30 25.61
N ARG A 485 15.71 8.18 25.52
CA ARG A 485 17.10 7.88 25.91
C ARG A 485 17.49 8.76 27.12
N GLY A 486 17.60 8.13 28.28
CA GLY A 486 17.76 8.85 29.54
C GLY A 486 16.52 9.70 29.86
N GLU A 487 16.67 11.03 29.89
CA GLU A 487 15.56 11.98 30.08
C GLU A 487 15.20 12.74 28.80
N THR A 488 15.61 12.25 27.65
CA THR A 488 15.39 12.91 26.37
C THR A 488 14.37 12.14 25.55
N LEU A 489 13.30 12.82 25.15
CA LEU A 489 12.25 12.30 24.26
C LEU A 489 12.60 12.57 22.79
N TYR A 490 12.39 11.60 21.94
CA TYR A 490 12.52 11.66 20.48
C TYR A 490 11.24 11.18 19.83
N VAL A 491 10.80 11.84 18.76
CA VAL A 491 9.78 11.29 17.86
C VAL A 491 10.50 10.49 16.76
N LEU A 492 10.05 9.24 16.55
CA LEU A 492 10.62 8.34 15.53
C LEU A 492 9.83 8.44 14.23
N GLU A 493 8.51 8.27 14.31
CA GLU A 493 7.63 8.35 13.17
C GLU A 493 6.19 8.73 13.56
N VAL A 494 5.45 9.24 12.61
CA VAL A 494 4.02 9.54 12.72
C VAL A 494 3.28 8.83 11.59
N ASN A 495 2.29 8.05 11.97
CA ASN A 495 1.43 7.34 11.04
C ASN A 495 0.03 7.97 11.07
N PRO A 496 -0.40 8.77 10.07
CA PRO A 496 -1.72 9.42 10.03
C PRO A 496 -2.83 8.42 9.64
N ARG A 497 -2.82 7.29 10.25
CA ARG A 497 -3.72 6.14 10.04
C ARG A 497 -3.81 5.27 11.29
N GLY A 498 -4.72 4.29 11.28
CA GLY A 498 -4.77 3.27 12.32
C GLY A 498 -3.45 2.48 12.42
N SER A 499 -3.15 2.02 13.60
CA SER A 499 -1.97 1.21 13.95
C SER A 499 -2.37 -0.23 14.26
N ARG A 500 -1.38 -1.11 14.40
CA ARG A 500 -1.60 -2.47 14.89
C ARG A 500 -2.05 -2.52 16.36
N THR A 501 -1.69 -1.51 17.13
CA THR A 501 -2.07 -1.39 18.56
C THR A 501 -3.47 -0.79 18.77
N PHE A 502 -4.06 -0.18 17.75
CA PHE A 502 -5.34 0.52 17.82
C PHE A 502 -6.50 -0.34 18.38
N PRO A 503 -6.71 -1.61 17.95
CA PRO A 503 -7.72 -2.49 18.54
C PRO A 503 -7.40 -2.86 19.99
N PHE A 504 -6.12 -3.05 20.30
CA PHE A 504 -5.67 -3.37 21.65
C PHE A 504 -5.99 -2.22 22.62
N VAL A 505 -5.63 -0.98 22.25
CA VAL A 505 -5.95 0.21 23.03
C VAL A 505 -7.45 0.34 23.23
N ALA A 506 -8.24 0.22 22.17
CA ALA A 506 -9.70 0.33 22.26
C ALA A 506 -10.30 -0.70 23.21
N LYS A 507 -9.83 -1.95 23.18
CA LYS A 507 -10.30 -3.00 24.07
C LYS A 507 -9.84 -2.84 25.52
N ALA A 508 -8.58 -2.44 25.71
CA ALA A 508 -7.99 -2.26 27.06
C ALA A 508 -8.60 -1.08 27.79
N THR A 509 -8.88 0.02 27.11
CA THR A 509 -9.44 1.25 27.70
C THR A 509 -10.98 1.29 27.71
N GLY A 510 -11.63 0.47 26.87
CA GLY A 510 -13.07 0.55 26.65
C GLY A 510 -13.49 1.72 25.75
N VAL A 511 -12.55 2.48 25.20
CA VAL A 511 -12.83 3.61 24.31
C VAL A 511 -12.89 3.13 22.86
N PRO A 512 -14.02 3.27 22.12
CA PRO A 512 -14.16 2.77 20.75
C PRO A 512 -13.44 3.67 19.73
N LEU A 513 -12.11 3.77 19.83
CA LEU A 513 -11.29 4.71 19.07
C LEU A 513 -11.53 4.66 17.56
N ALA A 514 -11.64 3.46 16.98
CA ALA A 514 -11.85 3.32 15.53
C ALA A 514 -13.19 3.91 15.08
N ARG A 515 -14.24 3.74 15.91
CA ARG A 515 -15.57 4.30 15.64
C ARG A 515 -15.58 5.82 15.79
N ILE A 516 -14.92 6.34 16.83
CA ILE A 516 -14.73 7.78 17.03
C ILE A 516 -13.96 8.35 15.84
N ALA A 517 -12.82 7.78 15.49
CA ALA A 517 -12.01 8.22 14.36
C ALA A 517 -12.83 8.31 13.06
N ALA A 518 -13.64 7.30 12.75
CA ALA A 518 -14.49 7.31 11.56
C ALA A 518 -15.53 8.45 11.57
N ARG A 519 -16.16 8.72 12.71
CA ARG A 519 -17.09 9.83 12.87
C ARG A 519 -16.40 11.19 12.69
N LEU A 520 -15.19 11.34 13.23
CA LEU A 520 -14.39 12.55 13.06
C LEU A 520 -13.98 12.79 11.60
N THR A 521 -13.64 11.72 10.86
CA THR A 521 -13.34 11.85 9.41
C THR A 521 -14.57 12.31 8.61
N LEU A 522 -15.77 12.00 9.08
CA LEU A 522 -17.04 12.40 8.46
C LEU A 522 -17.56 13.76 8.96
N GLY A 523 -16.80 14.46 9.80
CA GLY A 523 -17.05 15.85 10.16
C GLY A 523 -17.59 16.10 11.56
N GLU A 524 -17.79 15.05 12.39
CA GLU A 524 -18.11 15.24 13.80
C GLU A 524 -16.92 15.81 14.58
N LYS A 525 -17.20 16.32 15.76
CA LYS A 525 -16.20 16.92 16.66
C LYS A 525 -16.05 16.12 17.94
N LEU A 526 -14.86 16.18 18.55
CA LEU A 526 -14.59 15.52 19.83
C LEU A 526 -15.45 16.06 20.99
N ALA A 527 -15.90 17.30 20.89
CA ALA A 527 -16.77 17.93 21.89
C ALA A 527 -18.24 17.48 21.80
N GLU A 528 -18.61 16.77 20.75
CA GLU A 528 -19.95 16.18 20.54
C GLU A 528 -20.01 14.72 21.03
#